data_ae20c1a6fddf9a0498a7cce454563972
#
_entry.id   ae20c1a6fddf9a0498a7cce454563972
#
_cell.length_a   1.000
_cell.length_b   1.000
_cell.length_c   1.000
_cell.angle_alpha   90.00
_cell.angle_beta   90.00
_cell.angle_gamma   90.00
#
_symmetry.space_group_name_H-M   'P 1'
#
loop_
_entity.id
_entity.type
_entity.pdbx_description
1 polymer ?
#
loop_
_entity_poly.entity_id
_entity_poly.type
_entity_poly.pdbx_seq_one_letter_code
_entity_poly.pdbx_strand_id
1 'polypeptide(L)'
;MTEEYGLDGIDIDWEYPTQKSAGISCSPEDTHNFTLLMRDLRKVLGKKKLLTCATIASGEYIDFGNCIKYIDLVNVMSYDMASPPKHHSPLYASDISGWMTTDAAVKKHLEKGVPHDKLVVGMPFYGRGLTPYKAYVPRPQVLTGVEEKWSAESQVPYMTDKNGNFVLGFENVKSVTAKCHYIIEHDLRGAMYWEYADDYEQGDLRTAVAQCLLPNEQQGTRGKKESQ
;
A
#
# COMPACT_ATOMS: atom_id res chain seq x y z
N MET A 1 -26.11 -1.44 8.27
CA MET A 1 -25.09 -0.65 7.52
C MET A 1 -24.67 -1.33 6.23
N THR A 2 -23.96 -2.47 6.22
CA THR A 2 -23.52 -3.09 4.94
C THR A 2 -24.67 -3.49 4.02
N GLU A 3 -25.76 -4.01 4.54
CA GLU A 3 -26.96 -4.32 3.76
C GLU A 3 -27.70 -3.06 3.32
N GLU A 4 -27.88 -2.10 4.20
CA GLU A 4 -28.57 -0.83 3.95
C GLU A 4 -27.92 -0.01 2.84
N TYR A 5 -26.58 0.02 2.79
CA TYR A 5 -25.83 0.78 1.78
C TYR A 5 -25.30 -0.08 0.63
N GLY A 6 -25.62 -1.37 0.58
CA GLY A 6 -25.18 -2.27 -0.48
C GLY A 6 -23.67 -2.51 -0.50
N LEU A 7 -22.98 -2.39 0.64
CA LEU A 7 -21.53 -2.54 0.74
C LEU A 7 -21.11 -4.02 0.69
N ASP A 8 -19.94 -4.27 0.09
CA ASP A 8 -19.36 -5.62 -0.01
C ASP A 8 -18.65 -6.05 1.28
N GLY A 9 -18.33 -5.10 2.18
CA GLY A 9 -17.64 -5.39 3.43
C GLY A 9 -17.31 -4.15 4.22
N ILE A 10 -16.34 -4.29 5.14
CA ILE A 10 -15.82 -3.23 6.00
C ILE A 10 -14.29 -3.34 6.02
N ASP A 11 -13.59 -2.23 5.86
CA ASP A 11 -12.17 -2.08 6.14
C ASP A 11 -11.99 -1.36 7.48
N ILE A 12 -11.05 -1.82 8.30
CA ILE A 12 -10.69 -1.19 9.58
C ILE A 12 -9.31 -0.57 9.46
N ASP A 13 -9.28 0.75 9.51
CA ASP A 13 -8.07 1.55 9.56
C ASP A 13 -7.94 2.19 10.95
N TRP A 14 -7.34 1.43 11.89
CA TRP A 14 -7.07 1.91 13.25
C TRP A 14 -5.60 2.30 13.37
N GLU A 15 -5.32 3.58 13.39
CA GLU A 15 -3.97 4.13 13.42
C GLU A 15 -3.64 4.79 14.77
N TYR A 16 -3.13 4.09 15.77
CA TYR A 16 -2.84 2.64 15.79
C TYR A 16 -3.23 2.08 17.14
N PRO A 17 -3.54 0.79 17.30
CA PRO A 17 -3.73 0.18 18.60
C PRO A 17 -2.52 0.46 19.51
N THR A 18 -2.73 0.83 20.75
CA THR A 18 -1.72 1.18 21.77
C THR A 18 -0.92 2.46 21.51
N GLN A 19 -1.17 3.21 20.43
CA GLN A 19 -0.37 4.38 20.03
C GLN A 19 -1.22 5.66 19.90
N LYS A 20 -0.65 6.79 20.34
CA LYS A 20 -1.28 8.12 20.24
C LYS A 20 -0.84 8.91 18.99
N SER A 21 -0.05 8.31 18.10
CA SER A 21 0.61 9.01 17.00
C SER A 21 -0.36 9.73 16.04
N ALA A 22 -1.55 9.18 15.82
CA ALA A 22 -2.59 9.79 15.00
C ALA A 22 -3.56 10.70 15.79
N GLY A 23 -3.20 11.08 17.03
CA GLY A 23 -4.03 11.98 17.85
C GLY A 23 -5.28 11.34 18.47
N ILE A 24 -5.39 10.01 18.44
CA ILE A 24 -6.46 9.25 19.07
C ILE A 24 -6.07 8.79 20.47
N SER A 25 -7.07 8.48 21.31
CA SER A 25 -6.83 7.80 22.59
C SER A 25 -6.39 6.35 22.37
N CYS A 26 -5.57 5.82 23.27
CA CYS A 26 -5.10 4.44 23.21
C CYS A 26 -5.02 3.82 24.62
N SER A 27 -5.01 2.49 24.65
CA SER A 27 -4.86 1.66 25.83
C SER A 27 -3.82 0.56 25.59
N PRO A 28 -3.10 0.07 26.62
CA PRO A 28 -2.23 -1.09 26.49
C PRO A 28 -2.93 -2.36 25.97
N GLU A 29 -4.24 -2.47 26.19
CA GLU A 29 -5.06 -3.61 25.78
C GLU A 29 -5.50 -3.55 24.31
N ASP A 30 -5.20 -2.47 23.58
CA ASP A 30 -5.77 -2.25 22.23
C ASP A 30 -5.34 -3.31 21.20
N THR A 31 -4.15 -3.89 21.31
CA THR A 31 -3.75 -5.03 20.47
C THR A 31 -4.71 -6.24 20.67
N HIS A 32 -5.07 -6.51 21.91
CA HIS A 32 -6.06 -7.53 22.22
C HIS A 32 -7.47 -7.11 21.79
N ASN A 33 -7.85 -5.86 22.07
CA ASN A 33 -9.14 -5.29 21.68
C ASN A 33 -9.34 -5.30 20.15
N PHE A 34 -8.28 -5.06 19.37
CA PHE A 34 -8.33 -5.21 17.91
C PHE A 34 -8.71 -6.63 17.50
N THR A 35 -8.11 -7.65 18.13
CA THR A 35 -8.46 -9.06 17.87
C THR A 35 -9.93 -9.34 18.21
N LEU A 36 -10.44 -8.81 19.33
CA LEU A 36 -11.85 -8.95 19.72
C LEU A 36 -12.77 -8.24 18.72
N LEU A 37 -12.42 -7.03 18.30
CA LEU A 37 -13.15 -6.26 17.29
C LEU A 37 -13.30 -7.05 15.98
N MET A 38 -12.18 -7.58 15.45
CA MET A 38 -12.19 -8.36 14.20
C MET A 38 -13.03 -9.64 14.34
N ARG A 39 -12.96 -10.33 15.48
CA ARG A 39 -13.80 -11.50 15.79
C ARG A 39 -15.29 -11.14 15.77
N ASP A 40 -15.66 -10.06 16.43
CA ASP A 40 -17.06 -9.70 16.59
C ASP A 40 -17.64 -9.12 15.30
N LEU A 41 -16.85 -8.34 14.53
CA LEU A 41 -17.21 -7.91 13.18
C LEU A 41 -17.41 -9.11 12.24
N ARG A 42 -16.50 -10.08 12.25
CA ARG A 42 -16.64 -11.29 11.42
C ARG A 42 -17.89 -12.08 11.78
N LYS A 43 -18.24 -12.16 13.06
CA LYS A 43 -19.45 -12.83 13.52
C LYS A 43 -20.71 -12.16 12.95
N VAL A 44 -20.76 -10.82 12.94
CA VAL A 44 -21.90 -10.05 12.45
C VAL A 44 -21.96 -10.04 10.92
N LEU A 45 -20.82 -9.86 10.24
CA LEU A 45 -20.73 -9.81 8.77
C LEU A 45 -20.97 -11.17 8.11
N GLY A 46 -20.74 -12.27 8.84
CA GLY A 46 -20.78 -13.63 8.28
C GLY A 46 -19.61 -13.87 7.33
N LYS A 47 -19.73 -14.88 6.45
CA LYS A 47 -18.67 -15.30 5.51
C LYS A 47 -18.75 -14.67 4.14
N LYS A 48 -19.85 -13.98 3.82
CA LYS A 48 -20.11 -13.44 2.48
C LYS A 48 -19.61 -12.00 2.29
N LYS A 49 -19.43 -11.27 3.39
CA LYS A 49 -18.93 -9.89 3.35
C LYS A 49 -17.44 -9.86 3.68
N LEU A 50 -16.72 -8.97 3.02
CA LEU A 50 -15.30 -8.77 3.28
C LEU A 50 -15.09 -8.07 4.63
N LEU A 51 -14.06 -8.48 5.32
CA LEU A 51 -13.50 -7.78 6.48
C LEU A 51 -12.01 -7.62 6.27
N THR A 52 -11.57 -6.40 6.08
CA THR A 52 -10.18 -6.07 5.79
C THR A 52 -9.62 -5.11 6.84
N CYS A 53 -8.32 -4.94 6.88
CA CYS A 53 -7.71 -3.93 7.72
C CYS A 53 -6.50 -3.29 7.03
N ALA A 54 -6.29 -1.99 7.28
CA ALA A 54 -5.05 -1.31 6.98
C ALA A 54 -4.06 -1.45 8.15
N THR A 55 -2.77 -1.53 7.86
CA THR A 55 -1.74 -1.73 8.88
C THR A 55 -0.50 -0.91 8.59
N ILE A 56 0.19 -0.47 9.66
CA ILE A 56 1.51 0.17 9.54
C ILE A 56 2.51 -0.76 8.84
N ALA A 57 3.43 -0.19 8.06
CA ALA A 57 4.44 -0.93 7.30
C ALA A 57 5.29 -1.92 8.13
N SER A 58 5.50 -1.65 9.42
CA SER A 58 6.22 -2.56 10.32
C SER A 58 5.41 -3.77 10.79
N GLY A 59 4.09 -3.79 10.57
CA GLY A 59 3.19 -4.82 11.07
C GLY A 59 3.10 -4.87 12.59
N GLU A 60 3.46 -3.78 13.28
CA GLU A 60 3.33 -3.65 14.73
C GLU A 60 1.88 -3.40 15.15
N TYR A 61 1.62 -3.51 16.45
CA TYR A 61 0.36 -3.19 17.12
C TYR A 61 -0.80 -4.15 16.84
N ILE A 62 -0.66 -5.09 15.89
CA ILE A 62 -1.66 -6.11 15.56
C ILE A 62 -1.09 -7.51 15.82
N ASP A 63 -1.83 -8.33 16.54
CA ASP A 63 -1.52 -9.74 16.75
C ASP A 63 -2.14 -10.60 15.62
N PHE A 64 -1.44 -10.66 14.48
CA PHE A 64 -1.91 -11.43 13.34
C PHE A 64 -2.07 -12.91 13.65
N GLY A 65 -1.22 -13.50 14.51
CA GLY A 65 -1.34 -14.90 14.90
C GLY A 65 -2.73 -15.25 15.46
N ASN A 66 -3.36 -14.32 16.15
CA ASN A 66 -4.69 -14.52 16.73
C ASN A 66 -5.83 -13.95 15.89
N CYS A 67 -5.63 -12.88 15.11
CA CYS A 67 -6.72 -12.20 14.40
C CYS A 67 -6.85 -12.56 12.91
N ILE A 68 -5.79 -13.05 12.23
CA ILE A 68 -5.77 -13.26 10.77
C ILE A 68 -6.87 -14.20 10.25
N LYS A 69 -7.34 -15.13 11.09
CA LYS A 69 -8.44 -16.04 10.76
C LYS A 69 -9.80 -15.35 10.56
N TYR A 70 -9.93 -14.11 11.04
CA TYR A 70 -11.15 -13.29 10.91
C TYR A 70 -11.07 -12.33 9.73
N ILE A 71 -9.86 -12.05 9.22
CA ILE A 71 -9.55 -11.04 8.22
C ILE A 71 -9.41 -11.69 6.86
N ASP A 72 -9.97 -11.06 5.82
CA ASP A 72 -9.84 -11.52 4.44
C ASP A 72 -8.61 -10.93 3.76
N LEU A 73 -8.33 -9.62 3.94
CA LEU A 73 -7.20 -8.92 3.36
C LEU A 73 -6.52 -8.03 4.40
N VAL A 74 -5.19 -7.95 4.31
CA VAL A 74 -4.32 -7.07 5.11
C VAL A 74 -3.69 -6.06 4.17
N ASN A 75 -4.15 -4.81 4.23
CA ASN A 75 -3.69 -3.70 3.42
C ASN A 75 -2.48 -3.05 4.09
N VAL A 76 -1.28 -3.36 3.63
CA VAL A 76 -0.05 -2.83 4.20
C VAL A 76 0.16 -1.40 3.69
N MET A 77 0.15 -0.41 4.58
CA MET A 77 0.47 0.98 4.27
C MET A 77 1.98 1.15 4.07
N SER A 78 2.51 0.62 2.95
CA SER A 78 3.93 0.66 2.58
C SER A 78 4.32 2.02 1.99
N TYR A 79 3.89 3.08 2.64
CA TYR A 79 4.19 4.47 2.36
C TYR A 79 4.36 5.25 3.66
N ASP A 80 4.80 6.49 3.55
CA ASP A 80 5.17 7.32 4.69
C ASP A 80 6.23 6.69 5.62
N MET A 81 7.01 5.76 5.07
CA MET A 81 8.02 5.00 5.80
C MET A 81 9.27 5.82 6.14
N ALA A 82 9.46 6.96 5.50
CA ALA A 82 10.51 7.93 5.82
C ALA A 82 10.09 9.35 5.42
N SER A 83 10.72 10.35 6.04
CA SER A 83 10.56 11.74 5.66
C SER A 83 11.64 12.17 4.65
N PRO A 84 11.34 13.12 3.75
CA PRO A 84 12.37 13.70 2.88
C PRO A 84 13.59 14.21 3.68
N PRO A 85 14.81 14.13 3.15
CA PRO A 85 15.19 13.79 1.77
C PRO A 85 15.32 12.29 1.47
N LYS A 86 14.57 11.46 2.15
CA LYS A 86 14.52 10.03 1.89
C LYS A 86 13.23 9.65 1.14
N HIS A 87 13.28 8.52 0.42
CA HIS A 87 12.08 7.95 -0.20
C HIS A 87 11.07 7.50 0.85
N HIS A 88 9.82 7.91 0.71
CA HIS A 88 8.77 7.52 1.64
C HIS A 88 8.09 6.17 1.30
N SER A 89 8.30 5.66 0.08
CA SER A 89 7.76 4.37 -0.35
C SER A 89 8.73 3.61 -1.28
N PRO A 90 10.00 3.39 -0.87
CA PRO A 90 10.96 2.65 -1.70
C PRO A 90 10.57 1.17 -1.77
N LEU A 91 10.77 0.54 -2.95
CA LEU A 91 10.58 -0.92 -3.06
C LEU A 91 11.69 -1.65 -2.32
N TYR A 92 12.95 -1.27 -2.55
CA TYR A 92 14.14 -1.84 -1.91
C TYR A 92 14.99 -0.78 -1.22
N ALA A 93 15.91 -1.23 -0.36
CA ALA A 93 16.83 -0.36 0.36
C ALA A 93 17.86 0.29 -0.57
N SER A 94 18.22 1.54 -0.24
CA SER A 94 19.31 2.31 -0.84
C SER A 94 19.84 3.34 0.16
N ASP A 95 20.88 4.09 -0.20
CA ASP A 95 21.44 5.16 0.64
C ASP A 95 20.43 6.27 0.95
N ILE A 96 19.45 6.47 0.06
CA ILE A 96 18.38 7.47 0.21
C ILE A 96 17.02 6.84 0.53
N SER A 97 16.98 5.60 0.98
CA SER A 97 15.81 5.01 1.63
C SER A 97 15.85 5.21 3.15
N GLY A 98 14.71 5.04 3.81
CA GLY A 98 14.66 4.86 5.25
C GLY A 98 15.09 3.44 5.64
N TRP A 99 14.88 3.10 6.92
CA TRP A 99 15.09 1.75 7.46
C TRP A 99 14.00 0.76 7.03
N MET A 100 12.86 1.27 6.57
CA MET A 100 11.71 0.50 6.09
C MET A 100 11.54 0.68 4.58
N THR A 101 11.22 -0.41 3.90
CA THR A 101 10.93 -0.47 2.47
C THR A 101 9.69 -1.34 2.24
N THR A 102 9.12 -1.33 1.06
CA THR A 102 7.98 -2.20 0.70
C THR A 102 8.36 -3.68 0.87
N ASP A 103 9.55 -4.10 0.42
CA ASP A 103 10.07 -5.46 0.60
C ASP A 103 10.21 -5.84 2.09
N ALA A 104 10.78 -4.94 2.90
CA ALA A 104 10.89 -5.17 4.35
C ALA A 104 9.52 -5.24 5.04
N ALA A 105 8.57 -4.40 4.63
CA ALA A 105 7.21 -4.41 5.16
C ALA A 105 6.49 -5.73 4.85
N VAL A 106 6.57 -6.22 3.61
CA VAL A 106 6.02 -7.51 3.20
C VAL A 106 6.63 -8.65 4.04
N LYS A 107 7.97 -8.74 4.13
CA LYS A 107 8.66 -9.78 4.90
C LYS A 107 8.22 -9.78 6.37
N LYS A 108 8.12 -8.61 7.00
CA LYS A 108 7.66 -8.50 8.39
C LYS A 108 6.23 -9.00 8.61
N HIS A 109 5.32 -8.74 7.69
CA HIS A 109 3.95 -9.24 7.78
C HIS A 109 3.88 -10.76 7.60
N LEU A 110 4.65 -11.32 6.64
CA LEU A 110 4.77 -12.77 6.46
C LEU A 110 5.34 -13.45 7.71
N GLU A 111 6.41 -12.90 8.29
CA GLU A 111 7.00 -13.38 9.55
C GLU A 111 6.02 -13.35 10.73
N LYS A 112 5.08 -12.41 10.74
CA LYS A 112 4.01 -12.30 11.74
C LYS A 112 2.80 -13.19 11.46
N GLY A 113 2.85 -14.00 10.40
CA GLY A 113 1.82 -14.99 10.07
C GLY A 113 0.72 -14.51 9.16
N VAL A 114 0.88 -13.38 8.46
CA VAL A 114 -0.04 -12.99 7.38
C VAL A 114 0.23 -13.88 6.17
N PRO A 115 -0.75 -14.64 5.64
CA PRO A 115 -0.55 -15.43 4.43
C PRO A 115 -0.37 -14.56 3.18
N HIS A 116 0.39 -15.04 2.20
CA HIS A 116 0.64 -14.34 0.93
C HIS A 116 -0.66 -13.95 0.21
N ASP A 117 -1.64 -14.85 0.17
CA ASP A 117 -2.95 -14.66 -0.49
C ASP A 117 -3.89 -13.68 0.23
N LYS A 118 -3.48 -13.14 1.39
CA LYS A 118 -4.19 -12.08 2.11
C LYS A 118 -3.43 -10.75 2.14
N LEU A 119 -2.16 -10.73 1.75
CA LEU A 119 -1.30 -9.57 1.87
C LEU A 119 -1.42 -8.67 0.64
N VAL A 120 -1.79 -7.40 0.86
CA VAL A 120 -1.99 -6.37 -0.18
C VAL A 120 -0.97 -5.26 0.02
N VAL A 121 -0.23 -4.92 -1.04
CA VAL A 121 0.81 -3.88 -1.01
C VAL A 121 0.20 -2.50 -1.25
N GLY A 122 0.47 -1.55 -0.36
CA GLY A 122 0.04 -0.16 -0.48
C GLY A 122 0.97 0.68 -1.34
N MET A 123 0.41 1.49 -2.21
CA MET A 123 1.12 2.42 -3.11
C MET A 123 0.60 3.84 -2.89
N PRO A 124 1.47 4.84 -2.62
CA PRO A 124 1.01 6.23 -2.55
C PRO A 124 0.90 6.81 -3.95
N PHE A 125 -0.21 7.46 -4.26
CA PHE A 125 -0.34 8.22 -5.51
C PHE A 125 0.02 9.71 -5.32
N TYR A 126 0.37 10.08 -4.08
CA TYR A 126 0.89 11.39 -3.70
C TYR A 126 2.40 11.37 -3.49
N GLY A 127 3.00 12.56 -3.41
CA GLY A 127 4.41 12.73 -3.06
C GLY A 127 4.63 13.32 -1.67
N ARG A 128 5.83 13.11 -1.14
CA ARG A 128 6.32 13.75 0.09
C ARG A 128 7.47 14.68 -0.24
N GLY A 129 7.29 15.97 0.08
CA GLY A 129 8.22 17.03 -0.30
C GLY A 129 8.86 17.78 0.87
N LEU A 130 10.00 18.46 0.56
CA LEU A 130 10.65 19.45 1.41
C LEU A 130 10.17 20.86 1.05
N THR A 131 10.40 21.82 1.95
CA THR A 131 10.20 23.26 1.64
C THR A 131 10.99 23.64 0.36
N PRO A 132 10.42 24.36 -0.62
CA PRO A 132 9.11 25.05 -0.58
C PRO A 132 7.90 24.16 -0.91
N TYR A 133 8.07 22.90 -1.18
CA TYR A 133 6.97 21.97 -1.47
C TYR A 133 6.27 21.55 -0.17
N LYS A 134 5.01 21.16 -0.29
CA LYS A 134 4.23 20.68 0.86
C LYS A 134 4.72 19.29 1.30
N ALA A 135 4.53 18.97 2.58
CA ALA A 135 4.77 17.62 3.09
C ALA A 135 3.90 16.57 2.38
N TYR A 136 2.70 16.95 1.94
CA TYR A 136 1.80 16.14 1.08
C TYR A 136 1.59 16.88 -0.24
N VAL A 137 1.94 16.24 -1.34
CA VAL A 137 1.86 16.80 -2.69
C VAL A 137 0.97 15.91 -3.55
N PRO A 138 -0.30 16.28 -3.76
CA PRO A 138 -1.16 15.58 -4.72
C PRO A 138 -0.63 15.81 -6.13
N ARG A 139 -0.69 14.77 -6.97
CA ARG A 139 -0.28 14.84 -8.39
C ARG A 139 1.11 15.48 -8.56
N PRO A 140 2.17 14.91 -7.96
CA PRO A 140 3.50 15.54 -7.94
C PRO A 140 4.08 15.76 -9.34
N GLN A 141 3.59 15.07 -10.33
CA GLN A 141 4.07 15.09 -11.72
C GLN A 141 3.82 16.42 -12.45
N VAL A 142 2.92 17.25 -11.95
CA VAL A 142 2.62 18.58 -12.54
C VAL A 142 3.54 19.68 -12.00
N LEU A 143 4.48 19.36 -11.11
CA LEU A 143 5.42 20.35 -10.57
C LEU A 143 6.38 20.83 -11.64
N THR A 144 6.65 22.14 -11.63
CA THR A 144 7.58 22.81 -12.54
C THR A 144 8.84 23.26 -11.79
N GLY A 145 9.97 23.42 -12.53
CA GLY A 145 11.23 23.86 -11.93
C GLY A 145 11.98 22.77 -11.16
N VAL A 146 11.59 21.52 -11.35
CA VAL A 146 12.20 20.32 -10.76
C VAL A 146 12.57 19.35 -11.87
N GLU A 147 13.53 18.46 -11.61
CA GLU A 147 13.97 17.42 -12.52
C GLU A 147 13.66 16.05 -11.92
N GLU A 148 12.98 15.18 -12.68
CA GLU A 148 12.74 13.79 -12.27
C GLU A 148 14.01 12.96 -12.38
N LYS A 149 14.33 12.20 -11.34
CA LYS A 149 15.41 11.23 -11.27
C LYS A 149 14.83 9.85 -10.94
N TRP A 150 15.62 8.82 -11.19
CA TRP A 150 15.28 7.44 -10.89
C TRP A 150 16.32 6.83 -9.95
N SER A 151 15.86 6.29 -8.80
CA SER A 151 16.68 5.45 -7.93
C SER A 151 16.61 4.01 -8.43
N ALA A 152 17.68 3.53 -9.06
CA ALA A 152 17.75 2.17 -9.59
C ALA A 152 17.71 1.11 -8.47
N GLU A 153 18.29 1.40 -7.32
CA GLU A 153 18.31 0.51 -6.15
C GLU A 153 16.94 0.44 -5.49
N SER A 154 16.33 1.60 -5.21
CA SER A 154 15.02 1.67 -4.55
C SER A 154 13.84 1.44 -5.49
N GLN A 155 14.05 1.42 -6.82
CA GLN A 155 13.03 1.25 -7.85
C GLN A 155 11.89 2.28 -7.75
N VAL A 156 12.23 3.55 -7.40
CA VAL A 156 11.27 4.66 -7.30
C VAL A 156 11.83 5.95 -7.88
N PRO A 157 10.97 6.85 -8.37
CA PRO A 157 11.38 8.19 -8.81
C PRO A 157 11.52 9.14 -7.62
N TYR A 158 12.24 10.22 -7.86
CA TYR A 158 12.30 11.38 -6.99
C TYR A 158 12.58 12.64 -7.82
N MET A 159 12.30 13.80 -7.26
CA MET A 159 12.56 15.07 -7.90
C MET A 159 13.71 15.80 -7.21
N THR A 160 14.53 16.49 -8.02
CA THR A 160 15.60 17.35 -7.56
C THR A 160 15.36 18.80 -7.98
N ASP A 161 15.90 19.74 -7.21
CA ASP A 161 15.99 21.14 -7.64
C ASP A 161 17.11 21.33 -8.69
N LYS A 162 17.26 22.55 -9.19
CA LYS A 162 18.31 22.93 -10.16
C LYS A 162 19.76 22.71 -9.67
N ASN A 163 19.95 22.50 -8.38
CA ASN A 163 21.26 22.23 -7.77
C ASN A 163 21.47 20.72 -7.53
N GLY A 164 20.51 19.87 -7.91
CA GLY A 164 20.57 18.43 -7.72
C GLY A 164 20.16 17.97 -6.32
N ASN A 165 19.64 18.85 -5.45
CA ASN A 165 19.17 18.45 -4.13
C ASN A 165 17.82 17.73 -4.23
N PHE A 166 17.65 16.64 -3.47
CA PHE A 166 16.36 15.96 -3.33
C PHE A 166 15.30 16.91 -2.78
N VAL A 167 14.16 17.03 -3.45
CA VAL A 167 13.06 17.89 -3.00
C VAL A 167 11.75 17.15 -2.81
N LEU A 168 11.54 16.02 -3.49
CA LEU A 168 10.29 15.28 -3.42
C LEU A 168 10.47 13.80 -3.82
N GLY A 169 9.91 12.89 -3.02
CA GLY A 169 9.73 11.48 -3.38
C GLY A 169 8.28 11.19 -3.77
N PHE A 170 8.06 10.33 -4.76
CA PHE A 170 6.73 10.03 -5.29
C PHE A 170 6.70 8.70 -6.04
N GLU A 171 5.55 8.33 -6.63
CA GLU A 171 5.40 7.20 -7.56
C GLU A 171 5.15 7.70 -8.99
N ASN A 172 5.62 6.94 -9.97
CA ASN A 172 5.26 7.06 -11.37
C ASN A 172 4.86 5.70 -11.95
N VAL A 173 4.47 5.65 -13.23
CA VAL A 173 4.05 4.41 -13.90
C VAL A 173 5.12 3.32 -13.78
N LYS A 174 6.41 3.69 -13.91
CA LYS A 174 7.52 2.74 -13.82
C LYS A 174 7.65 2.12 -12.43
N SER A 175 7.52 2.91 -11.36
CA SER A 175 7.65 2.41 -9.98
C SER A 175 6.45 1.57 -9.54
N VAL A 176 5.22 1.98 -9.89
CA VAL A 176 4.04 1.15 -9.59
C VAL A 176 4.07 -0.16 -10.36
N THR A 177 4.56 -0.17 -11.60
CA THR A 177 4.77 -1.40 -12.39
C THR A 177 5.82 -2.30 -11.73
N ALA A 178 6.95 -1.74 -11.24
CA ALA A 178 7.95 -2.51 -10.50
C ALA A 178 7.36 -3.18 -9.24
N LYS A 179 6.53 -2.44 -8.49
CA LYS A 179 5.81 -2.99 -7.33
C LYS A 179 4.78 -4.05 -7.73
N CYS A 180 4.10 -3.90 -8.86
CA CYS A 180 3.21 -4.93 -9.38
C CYS A 180 3.94 -6.22 -9.75
N HIS A 181 5.11 -6.13 -10.39
CA HIS A 181 5.96 -7.31 -10.66
C HIS A 181 6.40 -7.97 -9.35
N TYR A 182 6.81 -7.19 -8.35
CA TYR A 182 7.14 -7.71 -7.02
C TYR A 182 5.95 -8.48 -6.40
N ILE A 183 4.72 -7.95 -6.49
CA ILE A 183 3.51 -8.62 -6.02
C ILE A 183 3.32 -9.98 -6.69
N ILE A 184 3.49 -10.03 -8.02
CA ILE A 184 3.35 -11.28 -8.81
C ILE A 184 4.45 -12.29 -8.44
N GLU A 185 5.71 -11.85 -8.38
CA GLU A 185 6.87 -12.69 -8.08
C GLU A 185 6.81 -13.32 -6.67
N HIS A 186 6.11 -12.66 -5.74
CA HIS A 186 5.96 -13.13 -4.35
C HIS A 186 4.59 -13.74 -4.05
N ASP A 187 3.77 -14.02 -5.08
CA ASP A 187 2.42 -14.58 -4.93
C ASP A 187 1.53 -13.83 -3.94
N LEU A 188 1.68 -12.49 -3.87
CA LEU A 188 0.89 -11.67 -2.97
C LEU A 188 -0.52 -11.43 -3.54
N ARG A 189 -1.46 -11.06 -2.66
CA ARG A 189 -2.86 -10.88 -3.03
C ARG A 189 -3.10 -9.80 -4.08
N GLY A 190 -2.37 -8.69 -4.02
CA GLY A 190 -2.55 -7.57 -4.94
C GLY A 190 -2.06 -6.24 -4.36
N ALA A 191 -2.60 -5.16 -4.90
CA ALA A 191 -2.27 -3.79 -4.52
C ALA A 191 -3.49 -3.01 -4.04
N MET A 192 -3.27 -2.05 -3.15
CA MET A 192 -4.16 -0.93 -2.86
C MET A 192 -3.40 0.38 -3.04
N TYR A 193 -4.07 1.50 -3.18
CA TYR A 193 -3.41 2.81 -3.30
C TYR A 193 -4.13 3.90 -2.51
N TRP A 194 -3.37 4.84 -2.01
CA TRP A 194 -3.83 6.08 -1.39
C TRP A 194 -3.30 7.27 -2.21
N GLU A 195 -4.13 8.09 -2.83
CA GLU A 195 -5.57 7.86 -3.00
C GLU A 195 -6.00 8.11 -4.45
N TYR A 196 -7.22 7.73 -4.78
CA TYR A 196 -7.77 7.85 -6.13
C TYR A 196 -7.70 9.26 -6.71
N ALA A 197 -7.93 10.30 -5.87
CA ALA A 197 -7.93 11.69 -6.28
C ALA A 197 -6.54 12.25 -6.62
N ASP A 198 -5.48 11.58 -6.18
CA ASP A 198 -4.08 11.99 -6.38
C ASP A 198 -3.45 11.39 -7.64
N ASP A 199 -4.16 10.50 -8.35
CA ASP A 199 -3.71 9.99 -9.66
C ASP A 199 -3.76 11.11 -10.72
N TYR A 200 -3.07 10.92 -11.84
CA TYR A 200 -3.20 11.76 -13.04
C TYR A 200 -4.65 11.87 -13.49
N GLU A 201 -5.00 12.94 -14.22
CA GLU A 201 -6.37 13.10 -14.75
C GLU A 201 -6.80 11.91 -15.63
N GLN A 202 -5.86 11.36 -16.42
CA GLN A 202 -6.07 10.19 -17.27
C GLN A 202 -6.06 8.87 -16.49
N GLY A 203 -5.64 8.88 -15.23
CA GLY A 203 -5.58 7.70 -14.39
C GLY A 203 -4.41 6.77 -14.74
N ASP A 204 -3.25 7.32 -15.01
CA ASP A 204 -2.10 6.56 -15.51
C ASP A 204 -1.59 5.55 -14.48
N LEU A 205 -1.54 5.91 -13.18
CA LEU A 205 -1.05 5.01 -12.13
C LEU A 205 -2.03 3.85 -11.91
N ARG A 206 -3.32 4.13 -11.72
CA ARG A 206 -4.33 3.06 -11.55
C ARG A 206 -4.46 2.17 -12.78
N THR A 207 -4.29 2.75 -13.99
CA THR A 207 -4.29 1.99 -15.24
C THR A 207 -3.10 1.04 -15.30
N ALA A 208 -1.88 1.50 -14.93
CA ALA A 208 -0.70 0.66 -14.86
C ALA A 208 -0.86 -0.49 -13.87
N VAL A 209 -1.40 -0.22 -12.67
CA VAL A 209 -1.70 -1.25 -11.67
C VAL A 209 -2.71 -2.26 -12.22
N ALA A 210 -3.81 -1.80 -12.82
CA ALA A 210 -4.84 -2.67 -13.38
C ALA A 210 -4.32 -3.55 -14.53
N GLN A 211 -3.56 -2.98 -15.46
CA GLN A 211 -2.96 -3.71 -16.58
C GLN A 211 -1.97 -4.79 -16.14
N CYS A 212 -1.26 -4.56 -15.02
CA CYS A 212 -0.28 -5.49 -14.50
C CYS A 212 -0.93 -6.63 -13.70
N LEU A 213 -1.91 -6.32 -12.84
CA LEU A 213 -2.42 -7.26 -11.85
C LEU A 213 -3.77 -7.90 -12.23
N LEU A 214 -4.56 -7.30 -13.12
CA LEU A 214 -5.83 -7.88 -13.52
C LEU A 214 -5.64 -8.80 -14.73
N PRO A 215 -6.37 -9.93 -14.81
CA PRO A 215 -6.33 -10.81 -15.98
C PRO A 215 -6.77 -10.06 -17.24
N ASN A 216 -5.96 -10.12 -18.30
CA ASN A 216 -6.39 -9.62 -19.60
C ASN A 216 -7.56 -10.46 -20.10
N GLU A 217 -8.75 -9.90 -20.20
CA GLU A 217 -9.92 -10.57 -20.79
C GLU A 217 -9.68 -11.08 -22.24
N GLN A 218 -8.64 -10.54 -22.91
CA GLN A 218 -8.28 -10.95 -24.28
C GLN A 218 -7.36 -12.18 -24.38
N GLN A 219 -6.79 -12.69 -23.27
CA GLN A 219 -5.97 -13.92 -23.31
C GLN A 219 -6.79 -15.20 -23.11
N GLY A 220 -8.07 -15.10 -22.72
CA GLY A 220 -8.96 -16.26 -22.52
C GLY A 220 -9.47 -16.96 -23.77
N THR A 221 -9.23 -16.43 -24.99
CA THR A 221 -9.79 -16.98 -26.26
C THR A 221 -8.78 -17.73 -27.13
N ARG A 222 -7.51 -17.83 -26.77
CA ARG A 222 -6.49 -18.54 -27.56
C ARG A 222 -6.18 -19.98 -27.14
N GLY A 223 -6.79 -20.50 -26.08
CA GLY A 223 -6.51 -21.84 -25.52
C GLY A 223 -7.52 -22.94 -25.86
N LYS A 224 -8.50 -22.72 -26.75
CA LYS A 224 -9.51 -23.74 -27.13
C LYS A 224 -9.71 -23.85 -28.63
N LYS A 225 -8.67 -24.04 -29.42
CA LYS A 225 -8.75 -24.59 -30.80
C LYS A 225 -7.43 -25.24 -31.11
N GLU A 226 -7.31 -26.52 -30.79
CA GLU A 226 -6.51 -27.53 -31.45
C GLU A 226 -6.56 -28.80 -30.60
N SER A 227 -7.64 -29.54 -30.75
CA SER A 227 -7.69 -30.98 -30.55
C SER A 227 -8.99 -31.49 -31.18
N GLN A 228 -8.94 -31.64 -32.47
CA GLN A 228 -9.73 -32.64 -33.23
C GLN A 228 -8.82 -33.33 -34.19
#